data_58beb2b6c1630d33d6384973937db669
#
_entry.id   58beb2b6c1630d33d6384973937db669
#
_cell.length_a   1.000
_cell.length_b   1.000
_cell.length_c   1.000
_cell.angle_alpha   90.00
_cell.angle_beta   90.00
_cell.angle_gamma   90.00
#
_symmetry.space_group_name_H-M   'P 1'
#
loop_
_entity.id
_entity.type
_entity.pdbx_description
1 polymer ?
#
loop_
_entity_poly.entity_id
_entity_poly.type
_entity_poly.pdbx_seq_one_letter_code
_entity_poly.pdbx_strand_id
1 'polypeptide(L)'
;MTDLEAYYNKFNEEKRLDSRHGRVEFVTSMHYIHQCLDEIVKERAKEEIHILDIGAGTGRYSVPLAQEGFDVTAVELVKHNLGRNRRVQECMHIREMQ
;
A
#
# COMPACT_ATOMS: atom_id res chain seq x y z
N MET A 1 10.50 0.27 21.02
CA MET A 1 9.30 -0.17 20.27
C MET A 1 8.06 0.16 21.09
N THR A 2 7.05 0.73 20.46
CA THR A 2 5.78 0.99 21.14
C THR A 2 4.98 -0.28 21.32
N ASP A 3 4.02 -0.28 22.27
CA ASP A 3 3.13 -1.42 22.45
C ASP A 3 2.31 -1.72 21.19
N LEU A 4 1.95 -0.68 20.45
CA LEU A 4 1.22 -0.82 19.19
C LEU A 4 2.07 -1.52 18.13
N GLU A 5 3.33 -1.16 17.99
CA GLU A 5 4.24 -1.80 17.06
C GLU A 5 4.46 -3.28 17.42
N ALA A 6 4.65 -3.56 18.71
CA ALA A 6 4.79 -4.93 19.20
C ALA A 6 3.55 -5.76 18.90
N TYR A 7 2.36 -5.16 19.08
CA TYR A 7 1.09 -5.82 18.77
C TYR A 7 1.01 -6.20 17.29
N TYR A 8 1.26 -5.27 16.39
CA TYR A 8 1.20 -5.56 14.96
C TYR A 8 2.26 -6.56 14.52
N ASN A 9 3.47 -6.45 15.04
CA ASN A 9 4.53 -7.40 14.73
C ASN A 9 4.19 -8.82 15.23
N LYS A 10 3.59 -8.92 16.41
CA LYS A 10 3.22 -10.20 17.01
C LYS A 10 2.15 -10.92 16.21
N PHE A 11 1.16 -10.18 15.71
CA PHE A 11 0.10 -10.74 14.88
C PHE A 11 0.51 -10.98 13.44
N ASN A 12 1.65 -10.42 13.03
CA ASN A 12 2.20 -10.60 11.70
C ASN A 12 1.20 -10.19 10.61
N GLU A 13 1.19 -8.91 10.28
CA GLU A 13 0.32 -8.33 9.26
C GLU A 13 0.38 -9.08 7.93
N GLU A 14 1.58 -9.51 7.50
CA GLU A 14 1.74 -10.25 6.27
C GLU A 14 0.99 -11.57 6.31
N LYS A 15 1.06 -12.28 7.42
CA LYS A 15 0.37 -13.55 7.60
C LYS A 15 -1.15 -13.35 7.59
N ARG A 16 -1.64 -12.27 8.19
CA ARG A 16 -3.06 -11.91 8.13
C ARG A 16 -3.51 -11.67 6.69
N LEU A 17 -2.72 -10.94 5.92
CA LEU A 17 -3.03 -10.63 4.52
C LEU A 17 -2.94 -11.85 3.62
N ASP A 18 -2.11 -12.84 3.97
CA ASP A 18 -1.99 -14.09 3.22
C ASP A 18 -3.10 -15.08 3.56
N SER A 19 -3.91 -14.82 4.60
CA SER A 19 -5.05 -15.65 4.93
C SER A 19 -6.12 -15.56 3.85
N ARG A 20 -7.05 -16.53 3.85
CA ARG A 20 -8.18 -16.52 2.92
C ARG A 20 -8.99 -15.23 3.01
N HIS A 21 -9.26 -14.76 4.23
CA HIS A 21 -9.99 -13.50 4.45
C HIS A 21 -9.20 -12.31 3.95
N GLY A 22 -7.89 -12.29 4.19
CA GLY A 22 -7.02 -11.23 3.69
C GLY A 22 -6.99 -11.16 2.18
N ARG A 23 -7.01 -12.29 1.49
CA ARG A 23 -7.06 -12.33 0.02
C ARG A 23 -8.37 -11.78 -0.52
N VAL A 24 -9.49 -12.16 0.08
CA VAL A 24 -10.80 -11.65 -0.33
C VAL A 24 -10.86 -10.14 -0.11
N GLU A 25 -10.42 -9.67 1.05
CA GLU A 25 -10.35 -8.26 1.37
C GLU A 25 -9.50 -7.49 0.34
N PHE A 26 -8.30 -8.02 0.02
CA PHE A 26 -7.41 -7.40 -0.94
C PHE A 26 -8.03 -7.32 -2.33
N VAL A 27 -8.53 -8.42 -2.85
CA VAL A 27 -9.11 -8.47 -4.20
C VAL A 27 -10.31 -7.54 -4.31
N THR A 28 -11.17 -7.54 -3.30
CA THR A 28 -12.36 -6.69 -3.26
C THR A 28 -11.97 -5.21 -3.21
N SER A 29 -11.02 -4.87 -2.34
CA SER A 29 -10.56 -3.49 -2.21
C SER A 29 -9.89 -3.00 -3.49
N MET A 30 -9.04 -3.81 -4.10
CA MET A 30 -8.40 -3.46 -5.37
C MET A 30 -9.41 -3.30 -6.50
N HIS A 31 -10.45 -4.10 -6.52
CA HIS A 31 -11.52 -3.96 -7.49
C HIS A 31 -12.18 -2.58 -7.42
N TYR A 32 -12.54 -2.14 -6.23
CA TYR A 32 -13.15 -0.82 -6.04
C TYR A 32 -12.17 0.32 -6.32
N ILE A 33 -10.91 0.17 -5.91
CA ILE A 33 -9.87 1.16 -6.22
C ILE A 33 -9.74 1.31 -7.73
N HIS A 34 -9.66 0.20 -8.46
CA HIS A 34 -9.55 0.23 -9.92
C HIS A 34 -10.79 0.83 -10.58
N GLN A 35 -11.98 0.59 -10.05
CA GLN A 35 -13.19 1.25 -10.58
C GLN A 35 -13.07 2.76 -10.51
N CYS A 36 -12.60 3.30 -9.39
CA CYS A 36 -12.41 4.73 -9.23
C CYS A 36 -11.31 5.26 -10.16
N LEU A 37 -10.20 4.54 -10.24
CA LEU A 37 -9.07 4.95 -11.08
C LEU A 37 -9.41 4.89 -12.57
N ASP A 38 -10.16 3.90 -13.00
CA ASP A 38 -10.57 3.76 -14.40
C ASP A 38 -11.38 4.96 -14.89
N GLU A 39 -12.18 5.56 -14.01
CA GLU A 39 -12.88 6.81 -14.35
C GLU A 39 -11.92 7.98 -14.51
N ILE A 40 -10.91 8.06 -13.65
CA ILE A 40 -9.96 9.17 -13.68
C ILE A 40 -9.04 9.09 -14.90
N VAL A 41 -8.58 7.88 -15.25
CA VAL A 41 -7.65 7.69 -16.39
C VAL A 41 -8.28 7.99 -17.74
N LYS A 42 -9.59 8.13 -17.82
CA LYS A 42 -10.25 8.58 -19.04
C LYS A 42 -9.90 10.02 -19.39
N GLU A 43 -9.53 10.82 -18.40
CA GLU A 43 -9.25 12.24 -18.55
C GLU A 43 -7.81 12.65 -18.25
N ARG A 44 -7.06 11.77 -17.57
CA ARG A 44 -5.69 12.06 -17.12
C ARG A 44 -4.78 10.87 -17.35
N ALA A 45 -3.53 11.12 -17.67
CA ALA A 45 -2.52 10.06 -17.74
C ALA A 45 -2.26 9.49 -16.34
N LYS A 46 -1.91 8.21 -16.27
CA LYS A 46 -1.63 7.54 -14.99
C LYS A 46 -0.55 8.23 -14.19
N GLU A 47 0.49 8.73 -14.87
CA GLU A 47 1.62 9.42 -14.24
C GLU A 47 1.22 10.72 -13.56
N GLU A 48 0.09 11.31 -13.96
CA GLU A 48 -0.44 12.53 -13.38
C GLU A 48 -1.37 12.29 -12.19
N ILE A 49 -1.73 11.02 -11.94
CA ILE A 49 -2.63 10.66 -10.85
C ILE A 49 -1.80 10.35 -9.61
N HIS A 50 -2.05 11.11 -8.55
CA HIS A 50 -1.35 10.96 -7.28
C HIS A 50 -2.22 10.16 -6.31
N ILE A 51 -1.67 9.07 -5.79
CA ILE A 51 -2.34 8.23 -4.80
C ILE A 51 -1.61 8.36 -3.48
N LEU A 52 -2.36 8.64 -2.43
CA LEU A 52 -1.84 8.68 -1.06
C LEU A 52 -2.39 7.48 -0.31
N ASP A 53 -1.49 6.59 0.13
CA ASP A 53 -1.84 5.41 0.90
C ASP A 53 -1.37 5.60 2.35
N ILE A 54 -2.30 5.95 3.22
CA ILE A 54 -2.02 6.18 4.64
C ILE A 54 -2.19 4.87 5.40
N GLY A 55 -1.18 4.50 6.19
CA GLY A 55 -1.18 3.21 6.87
C GLY A 55 -0.87 2.07 5.90
N ALA A 56 0.07 2.30 4.99
CA ALA A 56 0.34 1.40 3.85
C ALA A 56 0.80 -0.01 4.25
N GLY A 57 1.25 -0.20 5.48
CA GLY A 57 1.77 -1.49 5.93
C GLY A 57 3.00 -1.90 5.14
N THR A 58 2.98 -3.08 4.55
CA THR A 58 4.07 -3.58 3.70
C THR A 58 4.01 -3.05 2.27
N GLY A 59 3.03 -2.21 1.96
CA GLY A 59 2.82 -1.68 0.62
C GLY A 59 1.97 -2.59 -0.25
N ARG A 60 1.09 -3.38 0.34
CA ARG A 60 0.30 -4.37 -0.39
C ARG A 60 -0.56 -3.77 -1.50
N TYR A 61 -1.12 -2.58 -1.27
CA TYR A 61 -1.87 -1.84 -2.29
C TYR A 61 -0.98 -0.91 -3.08
N SER A 62 -0.07 -0.23 -2.39
CA SER A 62 0.79 0.80 -2.98
C SER A 62 1.73 0.24 -4.05
N VAL A 63 2.34 -0.93 -3.79
CA VAL A 63 3.30 -1.50 -4.73
C VAL A 63 2.65 -1.87 -6.07
N PRO A 64 1.53 -2.62 -6.09
CA PRO A 64 0.88 -2.92 -7.36
C PRO A 64 0.43 -1.66 -8.12
N LEU A 65 -0.10 -0.68 -7.40
CA LEU A 65 -0.57 0.56 -8.04
C LEU A 65 0.58 1.37 -8.63
N ALA A 66 1.72 1.43 -7.92
CA ALA A 66 2.91 2.08 -8.45
C ALA A 66 3.44 1.35 -9.69
N GLN A 67 3.40 0.03 -9.68
CA GLN A 67 3.82 -0.79 -10.83
C GLN A 67 2.90 -0.59 -12.04
N GLU A 68 1.65 -0.21 -11.83
CA GLU A 68 0.73 0.13 -12.90
C GLU A 68 1.00 1.50 -13.53
N GLY A 69 1.86 2.31 -12.94
CA GLY A 69 2.25 3.61 -13.48
C GLY A 69 1.69 4.82 -12.72
N PHE A 70 0.94 4.60 -11.64
CA PHE A 70 0.45 5.71 -10.82
C PHE A 70 1.55 6.28 -9.93
N ASP A 71 1.45 7.55 -9.60
CA ASP A 71 2.35 8.21 -8.65
C ASP A 71 1.84 7.96 -7.24
N VAL A 72 2.48 7.04 -6.52
CA VAL A 72 2.00 6.60 -5.21
C VAL A 72 2.93 7.10 -4.11
N THR A 73 2.35 7.71 -3.09
CA THR A 73 3.03 8.05 -1.84
C THR A 73 2.47 7.17 -0.73
N ALA A 74 3.33 6.37 -0.13
CA ALA A 74 2.97 5.50 0.99
C ALA A 74 3.43 6.11 2.31
N VAL A 75 2.51 6.18 3.27
CA VAL A 75 2.79 6.70 4.61
C VAL A 75 2.55 5.57 5.61
N GLU A 76 3.56 5.27 6.42
CA GLU A 76 3.49 4.16 7.37
C GLU A 76 4.10 4.53 8.71
N LEU A 77 3.41 4.12 9.77
CA LEU A 77 3.86 4.33 11.15
C LEU A 77 4.95 3.32 11.54
N VAL A 78 4.83 2.08 11.08
CA VAL A 78 5.77 1.00 11.41
C VAL A 78 6.85 0.94 10.35
N LYS A 79 7.98 1.52 10.65
CA LYS A 79 9.09 1.74 9.74
C LYS A 79 9.55 0.51 8.96
N HIS A 80 9.73 -0.62 9.64
CA HIS A 80 10.26 -1.81 8.99
C HIS A 80 9.32 -2.44 7.98
N ASN A 81 8.03 -2.13 8.02
CA ASN A 81 7.09 -2.65 7.03
C ASN A 81 7.42 -2.15 5.62
N LEU A 82 7.81 -0.88 5.50
CA LEU A 82 8.20 -0.31 4.21
C LEU A 82 9.66 -0.59 3.86
N GLY A 83 10.52 -0.75 4.87
CA GLY A 83 11.94 -1.00 4.67
C GLY A 83 12.31 -2.40 4.20
N ARG A 84 11.39 -3.35 4.22
CA ARG A 84 11.64 -4.75 3.88
C ARG A 84 11.86 -5.00 2.39
N ASN A 85 11.31 -4.18 1.54
CA ASN A 85 11.30 -4.42 0.10
C ASN A 85 11.89 -3.24 -0.64
N ARG A 86 13.04 -3.45 -1.27
CA ARG A 86 13.70 -2.41 -2.08
C ARG A 86 12.83 -1.91 -3.22
N ARG A 87 12.00 -2.78 -3.81
CA ARG A 87 11.09 -2.38 -4.89
C ARG A 87 10.09 -1.32 -4.46
N VAL A 88 9.68 -1.36 -3.20
CA VAL A 88 8.80 -0.34 -2.63
C VAL A 88 9.49 1.02 -2.68
N GLN A 89 10.76 1.05 -2.28
CA GLN A 89 11.55 2.30 -2.26
C GLN A 89 11.82 2.85 -3.65
N GLU A 90 11.98 1.97 -4.65
CA GLU A 90 12.25 2.39 -6.02
C GLU A 90 11.01 2.86 -6.77
N CYS A 91 9.84 2.29 -6.46
CA CYS A 91 8.60 2.56 -7.20
C CYS A 91 7.73 3.62 -6.58
N MET A 92 7.95 3.99 -5.33
CA MET A 92 7.05 4.85 -4.57
C MET A 92 7.78 5.91 -3.78
N HIS A 93 7.05 6.98 -3.48
CA HIS A 93 7.47 7.95 -2.46
C HIS A 93 7.08 7.40 -1.10
N ILE A 94 8.06 7.16 -0.24
CA ILE A 94 7.83 6.59 1.08
C ILE A 94 8.01 7.68 2.13
N ARG A 95 7.02 7.82 2.98
CA ARG A 95 7.08 8.73 4.12
C ARG A 95 6.74 8.00 5.40
N GLU A 96 7.57 8.20 6.42
CA GLU A 96 7.33 7.66 7.74
C GLU A 96 6.58 8.69 8.58
N MET A 97 5.61 8.23 9.35
CA MET A 97 4.94 9.09 10.32
C MET A 97 5.83 9.24 11.56
N GLN A 98 6.06 10.45 11.96
CA GLN A 98 6.83 10.76 13.16
C GLN A 98 5.91 10.96 14.36
#